data_942da246b7a564a066545d5919e7795c
#
_entry.id   942da246b7a564a066545d5919e7795c
#
_cell.length_a   1.000
_cell.length_b   1.000
_cell.length_c   1.000
_cell.angle_alpha   90.00
_cell.angle_beta   90.00
_cell.angle_gamma   90.00
#
_symmetry.space_group_name_H-M   'P 1'
#
loop_
_entity.id
_entity.type
_entity.pdbx_description
1 polymer ?
#
loop_
_entity_poly.entity_id
_entity_poly.type
_entity_poly.pdbx_seq_one_letter_code
_entity_poly.pdbx_strand_id
1 'polypeptide(L)' 'MANLQRVLVWMIYLNDVEVDGETEFVHYGLKVAPRAGRTLIWPAEWTHAHRGLPVGAGEKYIITGWFHFPDA' A
#
# COMPACT_ATOMS: atom_id res chain seq x y z
N MET A 1 6.44 -9.19 22.78
CA MET A 1 5.76 -8.13 22.01
C MET A 1 5.06 -8.75 20.83
N ALA A 2 3.80 -9.01 20.99
CA ALA A 2 3.01 -9.68 19.96
C ALA A 2 2.94 -8.88 18.67
N ASN A 3 3.02 -7.57 18.78
CA ASN A 3 2.93 -6.67 17.65
C ASN A 3 4.13 -6.70 16.72
N LEU A 4 5.18 -7.42 17.07
CA LEU A 4 6.38 -7.48 16.23
C LEU A 4 6.32 -8.59 15.18
N GLN A 5 5.23 -9.32 15.10
CA GLN A 5 5.12 -10.40 14.12
C GLN A 5 4.92 -9.87 12.71
N ARG A 6 4.27 -8.73 12.54
CA ARG A 6 4.11 -8.12 11.23
C ARG A 6 5.28 -7.19 10.96
N VAL A 7 6.01 -7.45 9.89
CA VAL A 7 7.23 -6.73 9.57
C VAL A 7 7.06 -5.84 8.35
N LEU A 8 6.46 -6.36 7.29
CA LEU A 8 6.29 -5.65 6.03
C LEU A 8 4.84 -5.75 5.57
N VAL A 9 4.37 -4.66 4.95
CA VAL A 9 3.10 -4.63 4.25
C VAL A 9 3.40 -4.65 2.76
N TRP A 10 2.60 -5.38 2.00
CA TRP A 10 2.69 -5.36 0.55
C TRP A 10 1.34 -5.07 -0.06
N MET A 11 1.35 -4.45 -1.22
CA MET A 11 0.15 -4.14 -1.96
C MET A 11 0.44 -4.19 -3.45
N ILE A 12 -0.48 -4.75 -4.21
CA ILE A 12 -0.36 -4.83 -5.66
C ILE A 12 -1.60 -4.18 -6.27
N TYR A 13 -1.38 -3.24 -7.19
CA TYR A 13 -2.48 -2.70 -7.98
C TYR A 13 -2.87 -3.71 -9.05
N LEU A 14 -4.17 -3.97 -9.18
CA LEU A 14 -4.68 -4.94 -10.14
C LEU A 14 -5.10 -4.29 -11.46
N ASN A 15 -5.24 -2.98 -11.48
CA ASN A 15 -5.63 -2.28 -12.69
C ASN A 15 -4.98 -0.89 -12.72
N ASP A 16 -5.02 -0.27 -13.90
CA ASP A 16 -4.62 1.12 -14.05
C ASP A 16 -5.76 2.03 -13.65
N VAL A 17 -5.43 3.13 -12.97
CA VAL A 17 -6.38 4.21 -12.69
C VAL A 17 -5.78 5.47 -13.30
N GLU A 18 -6.49 6.08 -14.23
CA GLU A 18 -5.97 7.20 -15.00
C GLU A 18 -6.03 8.53 -14.25
N VAL A 19 -6.98 8.66 -13.32
CA VAL A 19 -7.20 9.92 -12.61
C VAL A 19 -7.23 9.66 -11.13
N ASP A 20 -6.24 10.22 -10.42
CA ASP A 20 -6.14 10.13 -8.96
C ASP A 20 -6.02 8.69 -8.46
N GLY A 21 -6.46 8.41 -7.25
CA GLY A 21 -6.43 7.07 -6.66
C GLY A 21 -5.06 6.61 -6.16
N GLU A 22 -4.08 7.52 -6.10
CA GLU A 22 -2.73 7.18 -5.67
C GLU A 22 -2.68 6.74 -4.21
N THR A 23 -1.64 6.00 -3.88
CA THR A 23 -1.27 5.76 -2.48
C THR A 23 -0.25 6.82 -2.09
N GLU A 24 -0.54 7.53 -1.03
CA GLU A 24 0.34 8.60 -0.54
C GLU A 24 1.06 8.16 0.73
N PHE A 25 2.39 8.31 0.71
CA PHE A 25 3.22 8.14 1.89
C PHE A 25 3.51 9.52 2.46
N VAL A 26 2.75 9.90 3.48
CA VAL A 26 2.62 11.29 3.92
C VAL A 26 3.96 11.90 4.35
N HIS A 27 4.77 11.15 5.08
CA HIS A 27 6.04 11.68 5.59
C HIS A 27 7.05 11.98 4.49
N TYR A 28 6.91 11.35 3.34
CA TYR A 28 7.86 11.53 2.24
C TYR A 28 7.30 12.36 1.11
N GLY A 29 6.05 12.76 1.21
CA GLY A 29 5.39 13.46 0.11
C GLY A 29 5.32 12.65 -1.17
N LEU A 30 5.38 11.31 -1.04
CA LEU A 30 5.43 10.42 -2.19
C LEU A 30 4.03 9.92 -2.50
N LYS A 31 3.62 10.08 -3.76
CA LYS A 31 2.38 9.50 -4.27
C LYS A 31 2.71 8.48 -5.34
N VAL A 32 2.09 7.31 -5.26
CA VAL A 32 2.32 6.24 -6.22
C VAL A 32 1.04 6.01 -7.01
N ALA A 33 1.14 6.20 -8.32
CA ALA A 33 0.00 6.05 -9.21
C ALA A 33 -0.37 4.57 -9.38
N PRO A 34 -1.69 4.26 -9.41
CA PRO A 34 -2.14 2.89 -9.61
C PRO A 34 -1.90 2.44 -11.06
N ARG A 35 -1.08 1.42 -11.20
CA ARG A 35 -0.82 0.77 -12.49
C ARG A 35 -0.84 -0.73 -12.29
N ALA A 36 -1.50 -1.45 -13.16
CA ALA A 36 -1.61 -2.90 -13.06
C ALA A 36 -0.26 -3.56 -12.88
N GLY A 37 -0.13 -4.40 -11.86
CA GLY A 37 1.11 -5.12 -11.55
C GLY A 37 2.11 -4.34 -10.71
N ARG A 38 1.90 -3.04 -10.49
CA ARG A 38 2.80 -2.25 -9.65
C ARG A 38 2.66 -2.72 -8.20
N THR A 39 3.79 -3.03 -7.59
CA THR A 39 3.83 -3.59 -6.24
C THR A 39 4.53 -2.62 -5.31
N LEU A 40 3.93 -2.39 -4.15
CA LEU A 40 4.50 -1.59 -3.08
C LEU A 40 4.79 -2.47 -1.88
N ILE A 41 5.93 -2.26 -1.24
CA ILE A 41 6.30 -2.94 0.00
C ILE A 41 6.86 -1.89 0.94
N TRP A 42 6.37 -1.87 2.18
CA TRP A 42 6.85 -0.91 3.18
C TRP A 42 6.82 -1.51 4.57
N PRO A 43 7.60 -0.96 5.52
CA PRO A 43 7.59 -1.44 6.90
C PRO A 43 6.22 -1.28 7.54
N ALA A 44 5.79 -2.30 8.27
CA ALA A 44 4.46 -2.31 8.88
C ALA A 44 4.28 -1.17 9.88
N GLU A 45 5.35 -0.75 10.52
CA GLU A 45 5.29 0.34 11.50
C GLU A 45 4.95 1.70 10.87
N TRP A 46 5.03 1.80 9.55
CA TRP A 46 4.72 3.02 8.81
C TRP A 46 3.30 3.01 8.25
N THR A 47 2.50 2.00 8.55
CA THR A 47 1.18 1.87 7.95
C THR A 47 0.28 3.07 8.26
N HIS A 48 0.44 3.66 9.43
CA HIS A 48 -0.34 4.85 9.81
C HIS A 48 0.07 6.11 9.06
N ALA A 49 1.19 6.08 8.36
CA ALA A 49 1.71 7.24 7.63
C ALA A 49 1.37 7.20 6.14
N HIS A 50 0.53 6.27 5.72
CA HIS A 50 0.09 6.18 4.33
C HIS A 50 -1.44 6.27 4.24
N ARG A 51 -1.91 6.62 3.05
CA ARG A 51 -3.36 6.63 2.79
C ARG A 51 -3.62 6.45 1.29
N GLY A 52 -4.78 5.87 0.98
CA GLY A 52 -5.27 5.83 -0.38
C GLY A 52 -6.03 7.11 -0.69
N LEU A 53 -5.70 7.78 -1.77
CA LEU A 53 -6.40 8.97 -2.19
C LEU A 53 -7.65 8.59 -2.99
N PRO A 54 -8.68 9.43 -2.99
CA PRO A 54 -9.89 9.14 -3.75
C PRO A 54 -9.62 8.94 -5.23
N VAL A 55 -10.37 8.05 -5.84
CA VAL A 55 -10.31 7.82 -7.28
C VAL A 55 -11.10 8.92 -7.97
N GLY A 56 -10.47 9.63 -8.91
CA GLY A 56 -11.14 10.70 -9.63
C GLY A 56 -12.08 10.19 -10.71
N ALA A 57 -11.74 9.06 -11.33
CA ALA A 57 -12.57 8.44 -12.35
C ALA A 57 -12.21 6.96 -12.46
N GLY A 58 -13.21 6.11 -12.68
CA GLY A 58 -13.03 4.68 -12.81
C GLY A 58 -13.01 3.97 -11.46
N GLU A 59 -12.45 2.78 -11.44
CA GLU A 59 -12.42 1.93 -10.26
C GLU A 59 -10.97 1.52 -9.96
N LYS A 60 -10.69 1.27 -8.70
CA LYS A 60 -9.38 0.84 -8.26
C LYS A 60 -9.50 -0.50 -7.54
N TYR A 61 -8.71 -1.48 -7.98
CA TYR A 61 -8.67 -2.79 -7.37
C TYR A 61 -7.26 -3.07 -6.85
N ILE A 62 -7.16 -3.54 -5.63
CA ILE A 62 -5.88 -3.87 -5.01
C ILE A 62 -5.96 -5.21 -4.30
N ILE A 63 -4.78 -5.85 -4.14
CA ILE A 63 -4.58 -6.94 -3.20
C ILE A 63 -3.51 -6.48 -2.22
N THR A 64 -3.72 -6.75 -0.93
CA THR A 64 -2.77 -6.35 0.10
C THR A 64 -2.62 -7.46 1.15
N GLY A 65 -1.50 -7.45 1.84
CA GLY A 65 -1.22 -8.40 2.89
C GLY A 65 0.01 -8.00 3.69
N TRP A 66 0.44 -8.90 4.56
CA TRP A 66 1.60 -8.66 5.42
C TRP A 66 2.54 -9.84 5.36
N PHE A 67 3.85 -9.56 5.45
CA PHE A 67 4.85 -10.56 5.79
C PHE A 67 5.00 -10.56 7.32
N HIS A 68 5.16 -11.72 7.88
CA HIS A 68 5.30 -11.89 9.32
C HIS A 68 6.58 -12.67 9.62
N PHE A 69 7.14 -12.43 10.80
CA PHE A 69 8.12 -13.37 11.33
C PHE A 69 7.40 -14.64 11.74
N PRO A 70 8.01 -15.79 11.51
CA PRO A 70 7.42 -17.03 12.00
C PRO A 70 7.39 -17.03 13.53
N ASP A 71 6.40 -17.71 14.10
CA ASP A 71 6.35 -17.88 15.53
C ASP A 71 7.52 -18.75 15.98
N ALA A 72 8.10 -18.36 17.10
CA ALA A 72 9.26 -19.08 17.64
C ALA A 72 8.84 -20.39 18.31
#